data_50ab6786e8a5fb90bd2e06df974ffcb2
#
_entry.id   50ab6786e8a5fb90bd2e06df974ffcb2
#
_cell.length_a   1.000
_cell.length_b   1.000
_cell.length_c   1.000
_cell.angle_alpha   90.00
_cell.angle_beta   90.00
_cell.angle_gamma   90.00
#
_symmetry.space_group_name_H-M   'P 1'
#
loop_
_entity.id
_entity.type
_entity.pdbx_description
1 polymer ?
#
loop_
_entity_poly.entity_id
_entity_poly.type
_entity_poly.pdbx_seq_one_letter_code
_entity_poly.pdbx_strand_id
1 'polypeptide(L)'
;MLDLPSLGRLIAQHRSEQRLTQAELARRARIGRSTLDALENGRSAELGFGKVGRILAALGLTLKVSEANRGRPTLEDLIAETDEPA
;
A
#
# COMPACT_ATOMS: atom_id res chain seq x y z
N MET A 1 0.36 2.59 14.64
CA MET A 1 -0.62 3.48 14.06
C MET A 1 -0.55 3.47 12.55
N LEU A 2 -1.69 3.51 11.88
CA LEU A 2 -1.73 3.53 10.43
C LEU A 2 -1.45 4.94 9.93
N ASP A 3 -0.41 5.11 9.14
CA ASP A 3 -0.12 6.41 8.54
C ASP A 3 0.48 6.19 7.15
N LEU A 4 0.50 7.26 6.37
CA LEU A 4 0.97 7.15 4.99
C LEU A 4 2.46 6.82 4.88
N PRO A 5 3.35 7.38 5.70
CA PRO A 5 4.75 7.00 5.58
C PRO A 5 4.99 5.51 5.82
N SER A 6 4.32 4.93 6.80
CA SER A 6 4.48 3.51 7.07
C SER A 6 3.88 2.68 5.94
N LEU A 7 2.71 3.09 5.45
CA LEU A 7 2.08 2.41 4.33
C LEU A 7 2.95 2.50 3.09
N GLY A 8 3.55 3.67 2.85
CA GLY A 8 4.43 3.85 1.70
C GLY A 8 5.62 2.94 1.71
N ARG A 9 6.23 2.74 2.88
CA ARG A 9 7.35 1.82 3.01
C ARG A 9 6.93 0.39 2.70
N LEU A 10 5.76 0.01 3.19
CA LEU A 10 5.25 -1.33 2.94
C LEU A 10 4.96 -1.55 1.46
N ILE A 11 4.39 -0.54 0.82
CA ILE A 11 4.13 -0.59 -0.62
C ILE A 11 5.45 -0.75 -1.38
N ALA A 12 6.47 0.03 -1.02
CA ALA A 12 7.76 -0.06 -1.68
C ALA A 12 8.37 -1.45 -1.51
N GLN A 13 8.23 -2.02 -0.32
CA GLN A 13 8.75 -3.34 -0.06
C GLN A 13 8.06 -4.39 -0.94
N HIS A 14 6.73 -4.39 -0.97
CA HIS A 14 6.00 -5.36 -1.77
C HIS A 14 6.26 -5.16 -3.26
N ARG A 15 6.37 -3.91 -3.70
CA ARG A 15 6.70 -3.62 -5.09
C ARG A 15 8.06 -4.22 -5.46
N SER A 16 9.05 -3.97 -4.62
CA SER A 16 10.39 -4.50 -4.88
C SER A 16 10.41 -6.01 -4.90
N GLU A 17 9.69 -6.63 -3.98
CA GLU A 17 9.62 -8.09 -3.93
C GLU A 17 9.01 -8.67 -5.18
N GLN A 18 8.08 -7.92 -5.78
CA GLN A 18 7.44 -8.35 -7.01
C GLN A 18 8.21 -7.90 -8.25
N ARG A 19 9.36 -7.24 -8.05
CA ARG A 19 10.23 -6.79 -9.13
C ARG A 19 9.55 -5.84 -10.09
N LEU A 20 8.69 -5.00 -9.56
CA LEU A 20 8.01 -3.97 -10.34
C LEU A 20 8.75 -2.65 -10.19
N THR A 21 8.87 -1.89 -11.28
CA THR A 21 9.39 -0.54 -11.17
C THR A 21 8.28 0.38 -10.68
N GLN A 22 8.66 1.55 -10.18
CA GLN A 22 7.66 2.54 -9.79
C GLN A 22 6.77 2.90 -10.98
N ALA A 23 7.35 3.01 -12.17
CA ALA A 23 6.56 3.35 -13.36
C ALA A 23 5.52 2.28 -13.64
N GLU A 24 5.91 1.02 -13.51
CA GLU A 24 4.98 -0.07 -13.75
C GLU A 24 3.83 -0.08 -12.75
N LEU A 25 4.16 0.07 -11.48
CA LEU A 25 3.12 0.08 -10.46
C LEU A 25 2.21 1.28 -10.60
N ALA A 26 2.79 2.45 -10.88
CA ALA A 26 2.00 3.66 -11.05
C ALA A 26 1.03 3.51 -12.21
N ARG A 27 1.48 2.92 -13.31
CA ARG A 27 0.62 2.70 -14.46
C ARG A 27 -0.53 1.76 -14.12
N ARG A 28 -0.23 0.67 -13.43
CA ARG A 28 -1.26 -0.30 -13.05
C ARG A 28 -2.27 0.30 -12.10
N ALA A 29 -1.81 1.16 -11.20
CA ALA A 29 -2.68 1.80 -10.21
C ALA A 29 -3.33 3.06 -10.77
N ARG A 30 -2.96 3.48 -11.97
CA ARG A 30 -3.49 4.67 -12.62
C ARG A 30 -3.25 5.93 -11.78
N ILE A 31 -2.03 6.08 -11.32
CA ILE A 31 -1.60 7.29 -10.61
C ILE A 31 -0.30 7.76 -11.26
N GLY A 32 0.09 8.99 -10.95
CA GLY A 32 1.36 9.50 -11.42
C GLY A 32 2.52 8.84 -10.72
N ARG A 33 3.62 8.66 -11.44
CA ARG A 33 4.81 8.08 -10.83
C ARG A 33 5.33 8.95 -9.70
N SER A 34 5.25 10.28 -9.85
CA SER A 34 5.71 11.18 -8.81
C SER A 34 4.86 11.05 -7.54
N THR A 35 3.56 10.77 -7.71
CA THR A 35 2.70 10.53 -6.56
C THR A 35 3.13 9.27 -5.82
N LEU A 36 3.43 8.22 -6.57
CA LEU A 36 3.87 6.97 -5.97
C LEU A 36 5.23 7.16 -5.28
N ASP A 37 6.14 7.87 -5.94
CA ASP A 37 7.46 8.11 -5.38
C ASP A 37 7.35 8.88 -4.05
N ALA A 38 6.51 9.91 -4.01
CA ALA A 38 6.32 10.67 -2.79
C ALA A 38 5.76 9.79 -1.68
N LEU A 39 4.83 8.90 -2.01
CA LEU A 39 4.26 8.00 -1.04
C LEU A 39 5.31 7.04 -0.49
N GLU A 40 6.08 6.43 -1.38
CA GLU A 40 7.09 5.45 -0.97
C GLU A 40 8.19 6.06 -0.13
N ASN A 41 8.47 7.34 -0.34
CA ASN A 41 9.56 8.01 0.38
C ASN A 41 9.07 8.88 1.54
N GLY A 42 7.84 8.71 1.93
CA GLY A 42 7.33 9.38 3.13
C GLY A 42 7.07 10.85 2.99
N ARG A 43 6.96 11.35 1.74
CA ARG A 43 6.71 12.77 1.51
C ARG A 43 5.24 13.10 1.27
N SER A 44 4.38 12.10 1.26
CA SER A 44 2.97 12.32 1.00
C SER A 44 2.25 12.48 2.33
N ALA A 45 1.66 13.65 2.56
CA ALA A 45 0.91 13.90 3.79
C ALA A 45 -0.49 13.32 3.68
N GLU A 46 -1.06 13.36 2.48
CA GLU A 46 -2.41 12.89 2.25
C GLU A 46 -2.51 12.26 0.88
N LEU A 47 -3.33 11.26 0.77
CA LEU A 47 -3.58 10.61 -0.50
C LEU A 47 -4.98 10.03 -0.45
N GLY A 48 -5.73 10.21 -1.51
CA GLY A 48 -7.10 9.73 -1.54
C GLY A 48 -7.19 8.23 -1.35
N PHE A 49 -8.18 7.80 -0.61
CA PHE A 49 -8.34 6.38 -0.28
C PHE A 49 -8.49 5.52 -1.55
N GLY A 50 -9.16 6.06 -2.56
CA GLY A 50 -9.29 5.32 -3.82
C GLY A 50 -7.96 5.05 -4.47
N LYS A 51 -7.03 6.01 -4.40
CA LYS A 51 -5.70 5.80 -4.97
C LYS A 51 -4.94 4.76 -4.17
N VAL A 52 -5.05 4.81 -2.85
CA VAL A 52 -4.42 3.81 -2.00
C VAL A 52 -4.96 2.43 -2.36
N GLY A 53 -6.26 2.31 -2.51
CA GLY A 53 -6.87 1.03 -2.85
C GLY A 53 -6.37 0.48 -4.17
N ARG A 54 -6.22 1.36 -5.18
CA ARG A 54 -5.74 0.90 -6.48
C ARG A 54 -4.28 0.44 -6.42
N ILE A 55 -3.46 1.13 -5.62
CA ILE A 55 -2.07 0.72 -5.46
C ILE A 55 -2.01 -0.67 -4.82
N LEU A 56 -2.76 -0.86 -3.74
CA LEU A 56 -2.76 -2.15 -3.07
C LEU A 56 -3.30 -3.24 -3.97
N ALA A 57 -4.38 -2.97 -4.70
CA ALA A 57 -4.94 -3.96 -5.61
C ALA A 57 -3.92 -4.35 -6.68
N ALA A 58 -3.16 -3.38 -7.19
CA ALA A 58 -2.16 -3.65 -8.20
C ALA A 58 -1.04 -4.55 -7.66
N LEU A 59 -0.84 -4.56 -6.35
CA LEU A 59 0.14 -5.43 -5.71
C LEU A 59 -0.47 -6.75 -5.21
N GLY A 60 -1.76 -6.94 -5.41
CA GLY A 60 -2.43 -8.12 -4.90
C GLY A 60 -2.74 -8.06 -3.43
N LEU A 61 -2.87 -6.84 -2.91
CA LEU A 61 -3.09 -6.63 -1.48
C LEU A 61 -4.42 -5.95 -1.24
N THR A 62 -4.90 -6.04 -0.02
CA THR A 62 -6.08 -5.32 0.39
C THR A 62 -5.89 -4.89 1.84
N LEU A 63 -6.63 -3.87 2.25
CA LEU A 63 -6.63 -3.46 3.63
C LEU A 63 -7.70 -4.24 4.37
N LYS A 64 -7.34 -4.64 5.57
CA LYS A 64 -8.26 -5.36 6.42
C LYS A 64 -8.46 -4.56 7.70
N VAL A 65 -9.69 -4.36 8.09
CA VAL A 65 -10.01 -3.64 9.31
C VAL A 65 -10.24 -4.63 10.43
N SER A 66 -9.57 -4.42 11.55
CA SER A 66 -9.77 -5.24 12.71
C SER A 66 -9.72 -4.34 13.93
N GLU A 67 -10.18 -4.85 15.05
CA GLU A 67 -10.20 -4.05 16.25
C GLU A 67 -8.78 -3.85 16.76
N ALA A 68 -8.48 -2.62 17.11
CA ALA A 68 -7.20 -2.32 17.73
C ALA A 68 -7.36 -2.63 19.20
N ASN A 69 -6.90 -3.79 19.61
CA ASN A 69 -7.01 -4.17 21.00
C ASN A 69 -5.62 -4.38 21.55
N ARG A 70 -5.52 -5.11 22.62
CA ARG A 70 -4.24 -5.29 23.28
C ARG A 70 -3.16 -5.82 22.37
N GLY A 71 -3.51 -6.37 21.25
CA GLY A 71 -2.53 -6.90 20.33
C GLY A 71 -1.82 -5.85 19.51
N ARG A 72 -2.32 -4.63 19.50
CA ARG A 72 -1.70 -3.56 18.75
C ARG A 72 -1.32 -3.96 17.34
N PRO A 73 -2.28 -4.14 16.46
CA PRO A 73 -2.00 -4.64 15.11
C PRO A 73 -1.02 -3.73 14.38
N THR A 74 -0.14 -4.33 13.59
CA THR A 74 0.78 -3.61 12.74
C THR A 74 0.13 -3.40 11.38
N LEU A 75 0.78 -2.62 10.54
CA LEU A 75 0.28 -2.46 9.18
C LEU A 75 0.27 -3.79 8.46
N GLU A 76 1.26 -4.62 8.76
CA GLU A 76 1.32 -5.93 8.14
C GLU A 76 0.08 -6.75 8.47
N ASP A 77 -0.42 -6.60 9.69
CA ASP A 77 -1.63 -7.31 10.11
C ASP A 77 -2.88 -6.76 9.44
N LEU A 78 -2.84 -5.51 8.99
CA LEU A 78 -3.98 -4.87 8.37
C LEU A 78 -4.03 -5.07 6.86
N ILE A 79 -2.94 -5.53 6.27
CA ILE A 79 -2.85 -5.75 4.85
C ILE A 79 -2.81 -7.23 4.57
N ALA A 80 -3.67 -7.70 3.68
CA ALA A 80 -3.72 -9.10 3.33
C ALA A 80 -3.70 -9.25 1.82
N GLU A 81 -3.28 -10.42 1.37
CA GLU A 81 -3.30 -10.70 -0.04
C GLU A 81 -4.72 -10.91 -0.50
N THR A 82 -5.00 -10.50 -1.72
CA THR A 82 -6.35 -10.53 -2.22
C THR A 82 -6.72 -11.80 -2.96
N ASP A 83 -5.76 -12.66 -3.23
CA ASP A 83 -6.01 -13.86 -3.98
C ASP A 83 -6.46 -15.02 -3.12
N GLU A 84 -7.07 -14.74 -2.01
CA GLU A 84 -7.54 -15.69 -1.10
C GLU A 84 -8.64 -16.51 -1.66
N PRO A 85 -8.58 -17.78 -1.62
CA PRO A 85 -9.66 -18.57 -2.13
C PRO A 85 -10.89 -18.37 -1.28
N ALA A 86 -11.97 -18.44 -1.89
CA ALA A 86 -13.22 -18.18 -1.21
C ALA A 86 -13.54 -19.28 -0.20
#